data_7a786915abab4a5018ec683fa89b44e3
#
_entry.id   7a786915abab4a5018ec683fa89b44e3
#
_cell.length_a   1.000
_cell.length_b   1.000
_cell.length_c   1.000
_cell.angle_alpha   90.00
_cell.angle_beta   90.00
_cell.angle_gamma   90.00
#
_symmetry.space_group_name_H-M   'P 1'
#
loop_
_entity.id
_entity.type
_entity.pdbx_description
1 polymer ?
#
loop_
_entity_poly.entity_id
_entity_poly.type
_entity_poly.pdbx_seq_one_letter_code
_entity_poly.pdbx_strand_id
1 'polypeptide(L)'
;DDAIEHELQRQREQRARRDASAAQAAAAAAANPGGGSTTSSSGGGAASAAPPSNAGRGMVCPIAGNYGFADTWGAPRSGGRSHEGVDIIAASGVPIIAVEAGTVRFSSNRLGGNAAWLTGNSGTKYYYAHLSSYTGSSGSVSRGQQIGRNGQTGNAGTPHLHFEVHPGGGRAVNPYPYVRAIC
;
A
#
# COMPACT_ATOMS: atom_id res chain seq x y z
N ASP A 1 19.79 -28.54 -16.58
CA ASP A 1 19.03 -28.61 -15.33
C ASP A 1 19.67 -27.80 -14.18
N ASP A 2 21.01 -27.74 -14.11
CA ASP A 2 21.74 -27.02 -13.05
C ASP A 2 21.44 -25.52 -12.96
N ALA A 3 21.16 -24.85 -14.06
CA ALA A 3 20.84 -23.43 -14.09
C ALA A 3 19.49 -23.10 -13.42
N ILE A 4 18.53 -24.00 -13.55
CA ILE A 4 17.20 -23.88 -12.92
C ILE A 4 17.30 -24.11 -11.42
N GLU A 5 18.07 -25.09 -10.99
CA GLU A 5 18.29 -25.35 -9.57
C GLU A 5 19.04 -24.20 -8.89
N HIS A 6 20.06 -23.63 -9.54
CA HIS A 6 20.76 -22.43 -9.03
C HIS A 6 19.85 -21.22 -8.91
N GLU A 7 18.93 -21.03 -9.84
CA GLU A 7 17.96 -19.92 -9.77
C GLU A 7 16.95 -20.12 -8.65
N LEU A 8 16.44 -21.35 -8.49
CA LEU A 8 15.54 -21.71 -7.39
C LEU A 8 16.23 -21.57 -6.02
N GLN A 9 17.49 -21.94 -5.93
CA GLN A 9 18.31 -21.77 -4.71
C GLN A 9 18.45 -20.28 -4.36
N ARG A 10 18.80 -19.45 -5.33
CA ARG A 10 18.89 -17.97 -5.15
C ARG A 10 17.55 -17.36 -4.70
N GLN A 11 16.45 -17.80 -5.28
CA GLN A 11 15.12 -17.33 -4.89
C GLN A 11 14.76 -17.75 -3.45
N ARG A 12 15.10 -18.97 -3.04
CA ARG A 12 14.90 -19.47 -1.66
C ARG A 12 15.73 -18.66 -0.65
N GLU A 13 16.99 -18.38 -0.97
CA GLU A 13 17.87 -17.56 -0.12
C GLU A 13 17.40 -16.12 -0.01
N GLN A 14 16.96 -15.52 -1.12
CA GLN A 14 16.39 -14.17 -1.11
C GLN A 14 15.10 -14.10 -0.27
N ARG A 15 14.25 -15.12 -0.37
CA ARG A 15 13.04 -15.23 0.43
C ARG A 15 13.38 -15.35 1.92
N ALA A 16 14.30 -16.24 2.28
CA ALA A 16 14.74 -16.42 3.66
C ALA A 16 15.35 -15.15 4.26
N ARG A 17 16.13 -14.38 3.49
CA ARG A 17 16.68 -13.08 3.92
C ARG A 17 15.59 -12.04 4.14
N ARG A 18 14.55 -12.00 3.31
CA ARG A 18 13.39 -11.10 3.45
C ARG A 18 12.58 -11.45 4.69
N ASP A 19 12.32 -12.73 4.91
CA ASP A 19 11.56 -13.22 6.06
C ASP A 19 12.31 -12.94 7.37
N ALA A 20 13.64 -13.13 7.39
CA ALA A 20 14.50 -12.78 8.53
C ALA A 20 14.53 -11.27 8.81
N SER A 21 14.59 -10.43 7.76
CA SER A 21 14.56 -8.98 7.90
C SER A 21 13.20 -8.48 8.42
N ALA A 22 12.10 -9.07 7.97
CA ALA A 22 10.76 -8.75 8.44
C ALA A 22 10.56 -9.16 9.90
N ALA A 23 11.08 -10.34 10.30
CA ALA A 23 11.06 -10.80 11.68
C ALA A 23 11.89 -9.91 12.61
N GLN A 24 13.05 -9.43 12.14
CA GLN A 24 13.91 -8.53 12.89
C GLN A 24 13.29 -7.14 13.08
N ALA A 25 12.59 -6.62 12.04
CA ALA A 25 11.84 -5.38 12.12
C ALA A 25 10.65 -5.47 13.09
N ALA A 26 9.95 -6.61 13.10
CA ALA A 26 8.86 -6.88 14.03
C ALA A 26 9.35 -7.00 15.49
N ALA A 27 10.51 -7.63 15.71
CA ALA A 27 11.13 -7.74 17.04
C ALA A 27 11.63 -6.39 17.56
N ALA A 28 12.18 -5.53 16.70
CA ALA A 28 12.61 -4.18 17.07
C ALA A 28 11.42 -3.26 17.43
N ALA A 29 10.27 -3.44 16.78
CA ALA A 29 9.04 -2.72 17.09
C ALA A 29 8.43 -3.14 18.44
N ALA A 30 8.65 -4.40 18.86
CA ALA A 30 8.17 -4.93 20.15
C ALA A 30 9.05 -4.54 21.36
N ALA A 31 10.28 -4.09 21.14
CA ALA A 31 11.27 -3.86 22.19
C ALA A 31 11.31 -2.42 22.73
N ASN A 32 10.41 -1.51 22.32
CA ASN A 32 10.44 -0.13 22.82
C ASN A 32 9.08 0.34 23.39
N PRO A 33 8.72 0.00 24.62
CA PRO A 33 7.64 0.63 25.35
C PRO A 33 8.19 1.74 26.26
N GLY A 34 8.03 2.99 25.85
CA GLY A 34 7.99 4.11 26.80
C GLY A 34 9.28 4.88 27.03
N GLY A 35 9.20 6.19 26.91
CA GLY A 35 10.17 7.14 27.45
C GLY A 35 10.16 8.46 26.69
N GLY A 36 9.40 9.44 27.20
CA GLY A 36 9.47 10.81 26.72
C GLY A 36 10.77 11.48 27.15
N SER A 37 11.29 12.36 26.33
CA SER A 37 11.79 13.68 26.78
C SER A 37 12.27 14.53 25.59
N THR A 38 11.97 15.78 25.70
CA THR A 38 12.31 16.90 24.85
C THR A 38 13.80 17.08 24.65
N THR A 39 14.25 17.35 23.40
CA THR A 39 15.21 18.43 23.12
C THR A 39 15.23 18.72 21.61
N SER A 40 15.18 20.00 21.30
CA SER A 40 15.28 20.59 19.96
C SER A 40 16.64 20.34 19.33
N SER A 41 16.68 19.95 18.04
CA SER A 41 17.72 20.44 17.13
C SER A 41 17.24 20.32 15.68
N SER A 42 17.44 21.42 14.97
CA SER A 42 17.12 21.70 13.58
C SER A 42 17.88 20.77 12.62
N GLY A 43 17.14 20.05 11.79
CA GLY A 43 17.64 19.34 10.63
C GLY A 43 16.48 19.13 9.66
N GLY A 44 16.55 19.74 8.47
CA GLY A 44 15.50 19.72 7.47
C GLY A 44 15.19 18.33 6.94
N GLY A 45 14.25 17.65 7.59
CA GLY A 45 13.58 16.46 7.10
C GLY A 45 12.19 16.86 6.63
N ALA A 46 11.79 16.41 5.45
CA ALA A 46 10.43 16.58 4.97
C ALA A 46 9.46 16.07 6.05
N ALA A 47 8.79 16.99 6.72
CA ALA A 47 7.81 16.69 7.73
C ALA A 47 6.72 15.83 7.10
N SER A 48 6.65 14.56 7.49
CA SER A 48 5.45 13.75 7.29
C SER A 48 4.34 14.46 8.05
N ALA A 49 3.49 15.17 7.32
CA ALA A 49 2.34 15.86 7.92
C ALA A 49 1.55 14.80 8.70
N ALA A 50 1.31 15.05 9.98
CA ALA A 50 0.43 14.21 10.77
C ALA A 50 -0.91 14.06 10.02
N PRO A 51 -1.49 12.85 9.97
CA PRO A 51 -2.77 12.67 9.33
C PRO A 51 -3.79 13.61 9.98
N PRO A 52 -4.70 14.21 9.19
CA PRO A 52 -5.74 15.07 9.74
C PRO A 52 -6.55 14.28 10.80
N SER A 53 -6.98 14.95 11.84
CA SER A 53 -7.69 14.36 13.00
C SER A 53 -8.95 13.56 12.65
N ASN A 54 -9.39 13.61 11.39
CA ASN A 54 -10.49 12.83 10.82
C ASN A 54 -10.02 11.81 9.77
N ALA A 55 -8.73 11.45 9.74
CA ALA A 55 -8.21 10.38 8.90
C ALA A 55 -9.03 9.10 9.12
N GLY A 56 -9.55 8.52 8.04
CA GLY A 56 -10.40 7.34 8.09
C GLY A 56 -11.90 7.58 8.31
N ARG A 57 -12.34 8.78 8.70
CA ARG A 57 -13.78 9.06 8.81
C ARG A 57 -14.46 8.94 7.43
N GLY A 58 -15.48 8.07 7.39
CA GLY A 58 -16.20 7.82 6.14
C GLY A 58 -15.50 6.91 5.14
N MET A 59 -14.33 6.37 5.48
CA MET A 59 -13.62 5.37 4.70
C MET A 59 -13.89 3.94 5.20
N VAL A 60 -13.65 2.95 4.34
CA VAL A 60 -13.61 1.53 4.69
C VAL A 60 -12.29 0.92 4.22
N CYS A 61 -11.91 -0.24 4.75
CA CYS A 61 -10.69 -0.93 4.33
C CYS A 61 -10.69 -1.17 2.81
N PRO A 62 -9.58 -0.86 2.08
CA PRO A 62 -9.52 -0.99 0.63
C PRO A 62 -9.51 -2.42 0.11
N ILE A 63 -9.40 -3.40 0.99
CA ILE A 63 -9.30 -4.81 0.69
C ILE A 63 -10.20 -5.62 1.64
N ALA A 64 -10.85 -6.66 1.14
CA ALA A 64 -11.67 -7.58 1.93
C ALA A 64 -10.96 -8.92 2.10
N GLY A 65 -11.15 -9.59 3.25
CA GLY A 65 -10.57 -10.91 3.53
C GLY A 65 -9.32 -10.85 4.40
N ASN A 66 -8.48 -11.88 4.34
CA ASN A 66 -7.25 -11.95 5.14
C ASN A 66 -6.15 -11.14 4.47
N TYR A 67 -5.55 -10.24 5.22
CA TYR A 67 -4.45 -9.37 4.77
C TYR A 67 -3.51 -9.05 5.94
N GLY A 68 -2.32 -8.56 5.59
CA GLY A 68 -1.37 -7.98 6.54
C GLY A 68 -0.67 -6.78 5.93
N PHE A 69 -0.30 -5.80 6.73
CA PHE A 69 0.44 -4.62 6.27
C PHE A 69 1.33 -4.05 7.36
N ALA A 70 2.36 -3.31 6.94
CA ALA A 70 3.25 -2.57 7.82
C ALA A 70 3.49 -1.18 7.22
N ASP A 71 4.06 -0.26 7.99
CA ASP A 71 4.47 1.04 7.46
C ASP A 71 5.70 0.85 6.57
N THR A 72 5.47 0.94 5.27
CA THR A 72 6.50 0.83 4.24
C THR A 72 6.70 2.13 3.46
N TRP A 73 6.11 3.24 3.95
CA TRP A 73 6.26 4.57 3.36
C TRP A 73 7.71 5.00 3.28
N GLY A 74 8.14 5.54 2.14
CA GLY A 74 9.51 6.00 1.93
C GLY A 74 10.55 4.90 1.73
N ALA A 75 10.20 3.62 1.85
CA ALA A 75 11.12 2.51 1.64
C ALA A 75 11.74 2.57 0.23
N PRO A 76 13.03 2.24 0.07
CA PRO A 76 13.68 2.25 -1.24
C PRO A 76 13.00 1.33 -2.24
N ARG A 77 12.83 1.80 -3.49
CA ARG A 77 12.30 1.04 -4.62
C ARG A 77 13.30 1.03 -5.78
N SER A 78 13.09 0.13 -6.73
CA SER A 78 13.93 0.02 -7.93
C SER A 78 13.98 1.35 -8.70
N GLY A 79 15.14 1.68 -9.26
CA GLY A 79 15.35 2.94 -10.00
C GLY A 79 15.45 4.19 -9.14
N GLY A 80 15.89 4.07 -7.88
CA GLY A 80 16.11 5.21 -6.98
C GLY A 80 14.84 5.89 -6.47
N ARG A 81 13.66 5.26 -6.65
CA ARG A 81 12.38 5.78 -6.17
C ARG A 81 12.19 5.48 -4.69
N SER A 82 11.38 6.29 -4.02
CA SER A 82 10.83 5.99 -2.70
C SER A 82 9.43 5.40 -2.84
N HIS A 83 9.02 4.60 -1.88
CA HIS A 83 7.66 4.04 -1.80
C HIS A 83 6.65 5.13 -1.41
N GLU A 84 5.66 5.38 -2.25
CA GLU A 84 4.64 6.42 -2.07
C GLU A 84 3.29 5.85 -1.63
N GLY A 85 3.29 4.64 -1.06
CA GLY A 85 2.10 3.93 -0.65
C GLY A 85 2.29 3.05 0.58
N VAL A 86 1.30 2.25 0.87
CA VAL A 86 1.36 1.09 1.76
C VAL A 86 1.09 -0.17 0.96
N ASP A 87 1.90 -1.20 1.16
CA ASP A 87 1.70 -2.51 0.53
C ASP A 87 0.88 -3.40 1.47
N ILE A 88 -0.33 -3.74 1.05
CA ILE A 88 -1.24 -4.62 1.79
C ILE A 88 -1.15 -6.02 1.18
N ILE A 89 -0.48 -6.91 1.87
CA ILE A 89 -0.22 -8.28 1.42
C ILE A 89 -1.48 -9.11 1.60
N ALA A 90 -1.96 -9.72 0.52
CA ALA A 90 -3.11 -10.62 0.52
C ALA A 90 -3.02 -11.60 -0.65
N ALA A 91 -3.74 -12.69 -0.59
CA ALA A 91 -3.80 -13.64 -1.69
C ALA A 91 -4.33 -12.99 -2.97
N SER A 92 -3.88 -13.50 -4.13
CA SER A 92 -4.43 -13.09 -5.42
C SER A 92 -5.92 -13.42 -5.48
N GLY A 93 -6.72 -12.55 -6.11
CA GLY A 93 -8.17 -12.71 -6.25
C GLY A 93 -9.00 -12.15 -5.08
N VAL A 94 -8.39 -11.76 -3.96
CA VAL A 94 -9.10 -11.11 -2.84
C VAL A 94 -9.76 -9.82 -3.36
N PRO A 95 -11.03 -9.52 -2.98
CA PRO A 95 -11.73 -8.33 -3.45
C PRO A 95 -11.05 -7.02 -3.02
N ILE A 96 -10.90 -6.11 -3.97
CA ILE A 96 -10.45 -4.73 -3.76
C ILE A 96 -11.67 -3.82 -3.75
N ILE A 97 -11.76 -2.96 -2.74
CA ILE A 97 -12.95 -2.21 -2.34
C ILE A 97 -12.69 -0.71 -2.51
N ALA A 98 -13.68 0.03 -3.01
CA ALA A 98 -13.67 1.48 -3.00
C ALA A 98 -13.74 2.00 -1.55
N VAL A 99 -12.66 2.63 -1.08
CA VAL A 99 -12.57 3.14 0.32
C VAL A 99 -13.60 4.20 0.63
N GLU A 100 -14.07 4.91 -0.39
CA GLU A 100 -14.99 6.03 -0.31
C GLU A 100 -15.93 6.00 -1.53
N ALA A 101 -17.10 6.61 -1.45
CA ALA A 101 -17.95 6.86 -2.61
C ALA A 101 -17.29 7.94 -3.50
N GLY A 102 -17.38 7.78 -4.80
CA GLY A 102 -16.75 8.70 -5.74
C GLY A 102 -16.78 8.19 -7.18
N THR A 103 -15.76 8.57 -7.94
CA THR A 103 -15.60 8.15 -9.34
C THR A 103 -14.30 7.38 -9.51
N VAL A 104 -14.39 6.14 -9.99
CA VAL A 104 -13.22 5.30 -10.31
C VAL A 104 -12.85 5.42 -11.79
N ARG A 105 -11.56 5.45 -12.08
CA ARG A 105 -10.97 5.32 -13.42
C ARG A 105 -9.94 4.21 -13.42
N PHE A 106 -10.14 3.24 -14.31
CA PHE A 106 -9.18 2.17 -14.52
C PHE A 106 -8.08 2.58 -15.50
N SER A 107 -6.87 2.12 -15.25
CA SER A 107 -5.70 2.37 -16.07
C SER A 107 -4.72 1.21 -15.96
N SER A 108 -3.75 1.16 -16.87
CA SER A 108 -2.64 0.20 -16.78
C SER A 108 -1.33 0.89 -17.11
N ASN A 109 -0.28 0.53 -16.38
CA ASN A 109 1.06 1.03 -16.64
C ASN A 109 2.13 0.00 -16.22
N ARG A 110 3.37 0.22 -16.63
CA ARG A 110 4.46 -0.75 -16.40
C ARG A 110 4.78 -0.99 -14.92
N LEU A 111 4.61 0.02 -14.07
CA LEU A 111 4.94 -0.09 -12.64
C LEU A 111 3.76 -0.64 -11.84
N GLY A 112 2.61 0.00 -11.91
CA GLY A 112 1.42 -0.38 -11.16
C GLY A 112 0.64 -1.56 -11.75
N GLY A 113 0.98 -1.98 -12.98
CA GLY A 113 0.17 -2.99 -13.67
C GLY A 113 -1.25 -2.49 -13.92
N ASN A 114 -2.23 -3.34 -13.70
CA ASN A 114 -3.63 -2.93 -13.67
C ASN A 114 -3.87 -2.09 -12.41
N ALA A 115 -4.37 -0.89 -12.60
CA ALA A 115 -4.52 0.09 -11.54
C ALA A 115 -5.87 0.81 -11.62
N ALA A 116 -6.29 1.37 -10.50
CA ALA A 116 -7.48 2.20 -10.39
C ALA A 116 -7.15 3.50 -9.65
N TRP A 117 -7.67 4.61 -10.16
CA TRP A 117 -7.73 5.89 -9.46
C TRP A 117 -9.17 6.12 -9.01
N LEU A 118 -9.39 6.26 -7.72
CA LEU A 118 -10.65 6.68 -7.16
C LEU A 118 -10.55 8.16 -6.75
N THR A 119 -11.38 9.01 -7.32
CA THR A 119 -11.60 10.37 -6.82
C THR A 119 -12.79 10.32 -5.88
N GLY A 120 -12.54 10.39 -4.59
CA GLY A 120 -13.57 10.36 -3.57
C GLY A 120 -14.37 11.66 -3.51
N ASN A 121 -15.58 11.58 -2.96
CA ASN A 121 -16.45 12.75 -2.76
C ASN A 121 -15.86 13.77 -1.78
N SER A 122 -14.90 13.37 -0.95
CA SER A 122 -14.10 14.27 -0.10
C SER A 122 -13.10 15.15 -0.87
N GLY A 123 -12.89 14.88 -2.17
CA GLY A 123 -11.83 15.47 -2.98
C GLY A 123 -10.48 14.77 -2.85
N THR A 124 -10.35 13.76 -1.97
CA THR A 124 -9.15 12.93 -1.87
C THR A 124 -9.10 11.96 -3.05
N LYS A 125 -7.90 11.75 -3.63
CA LYS A 125 -7.69 10.68 -4.60
C LYS A 125 -6.97 9.51 -3.95
N TYR A 126 -7.31 8.33 -4.42
CA TYR A 126 -6.71 7.07 -3.96
C TYR A 126 -6.21 6.27 -5.15
N TYR A 127 -5.01 5.70 -5.02
CA TYR A 127 -4.44 4.85 -6.04
C TYR A 127 -4.40 3.41 -5.57
N TYR A 128 -4.84 2.51 -6.43
CA TYR A 128 -4.86 1.06 -6.20
C TYR A 128 -4.07 0.43 -7.33
N ALA A 129 -3.02 -0.33 -7.03
CA ALA A 129 -2.19 -0.95 -8.05
C ALA A 129 -2.04 -2.46 -7.87
N HIS A 130 -1.47 -3.10 -8.88
CA HIS A 130 -1.17 -4.52 -8.97
C HIS A 130 -2.42 -5.43 -9.06
N LEU A 131 -3.56 -4.89 -9.48
CA LEU A 131 -4.81 -5.63 -9.60
C LEU A 131 -4.67 -6.79 -10.60
N SER A 132 -5.25 -7.95 -10.29
CA SER A 132 -5.37 -9.05 -11.26
C SER A 132 -6.46 -8.78 -12.29
N SER A 133 -7.53 -8.10 -11.88
CA SER A 133 -8.65 -7.74 -12.75
C SER A 133 -9.42 -6.54 -12.19
N TYR A 134 -10.12 -5.85 -13.06
CA TYR A 134 -11.12 -4.84 -12.69
C TYR A 134 -12.48 -5.50 -12.46
N THR A 135 -13.34 -4.85 -11.66
CA THR A 135 -14.74 -5.22 -11.50
C THR A 135 -15.60 -4.03 -11.96
N GLY A 136 -16.42 -4.25 -12.96
CA GLY A 136 -17.22 -3.21 -13.59
C GLY A 136 -16.42 -2.33 -14.57
N SER A 137 -16.93 -1.14 -14.83
CA SER A 137 -16.33 -0.12 -15.70
C SER A 137 -15.99 1.15 -14.91
N SER A 138 -15.16 2.01 -15.51
CA SER A 138 -14.90 3.34 -14.96
C SER A 138 -16.21 4.12 -14.80
N GLY A 139 -16.37 4.84 -13.70
CA GLY A 139 -17.60 5.58 -13.40
C GLY A 139 -17.84 5.71 -11.90
N SER A 140 -19.05 6.06 -11.54
CA SER A 140 -19.45 6.24 -10.13
C SER A 140 -19.43 4.93 -9.38
N VAL A 141 -18.94 4.97 -8.14
CA VAL A 141 -18.91 3.84 -7.21
C VAL A 141 -19.38 4.27 -5.82
N SER A 142 -20.03 3.35 -5.13
CA SER A 142 -20.38 3.51 -3.72
C SER A 142 -19.20 3.11 -2.84
N ARG A 143 -19.11 3.68 -1.63
CA ARG A 143 -18.19 3.20 -0.60
C ARG A 143 -18.47 1.72 -0.31
N GLY A 144 -17.42 0.90 -0.27
CA GLY A 144 -17.54 -0.54 -0.05
C GLY A 144 -17.84 -1.34 -1.31
N GLN A 145 -18.05 -0.68 -2.46
CA GLN A 145 -18.24 -1.37 -3.73
C GLN A 145 -16.95 -2.03 -4.18
N GLN A 146 -17.02 -3.28 -4.65
CA GLN A 146 -15.87 -3.95 -5.24
C GLN A 146 -15.50 -3.29 -6.58
N ILE A 147 -14.23 -2.91 -6.73
CA ILE A 147 -13.67 -2.28 -7.94
C ILE A 147 -12.64 -3.15 -8.65
N GLY A 148 -12.19 -4.23 -8.02
CA GLY A 148 -11.22 -5.13 -8.64
C GLY A 148 -10.90 -6.32 -7.74
N ARG A 149 -9.83 -7.01 -8.11
CA ARG A 149 -9.27 -8.13 -7.33
C ARG A 149 -7.78 -7.95 -7.15
N ASN A 150 -7.29 -8.28 -5.96
CA ASN A 150 -5.86 -8.27 -5.64
C ASN A 150 -5.08 -9.15 -6.62
N GLY A 151 -3.86 -8.73 -6.94
CA GLY A 151 -3.03 -9.44 -7.89
C GLY A 151 -1.55 -9.13 -7.76
N GLN A 152 -0.84 -9.32 -8.86
CA GLN A 152 0.61 -9.22 -8.94
C GLN A 152 1.04 -8.61 -10.29
N THR A 153 0.19 -7.82 -10.92
CA THR A 153 0.51 -7.22 -12.23
C THR A 153 1.49 -6.06 -12.08
N GLY A 154 2.16 -5.69 -13.18
CA GLY A 154 3.19 -4.63 -13.16
C GLY A 154 4.48 -5.08 -12.49
N ASN A 155 5.06 -4.22 -11.66
CA ASN A 155 6.35 -4.48 -10.99
C ASN A 155 6.17 -5.06 -9.57
N ALA A 156 5.22 -5.97 -9.39
CA ALA A 156 4.99 -6.64 -8.12
C ALA A 156 5.73 -7.97 -8.04
N GLY A 157 6.50 -8.21 -6.99
CA GLY A 157 7.21 -9.46 -6.74
C GLY A 157 6.37 -10.54 -6.03
N THR A 158 5.23 -10.17 -5.46
CA THR A 158 4.28 -11.02 -4.72
C THR A 158 2.91 -10.39 -4.77
N PRO A 159 1.81 -11.16 -4.62
CA PRO A 159 0.47 -10.58 -4.59
C PRO A 159 0.29 -9.61 -3.43
N HIS A 160 -0.06 -8.36 -3.75
CA HIS A 160 -0.38 -7.32 -2.79
C HIS A 160 -1.17 -6.19 -3.45
N LEU A 161 -1.89 -5.43 -2.64
CA LEU A 161 -2.43 -4.14 -3.04
C LEU A 161 -1.42 -3.05 -2.65
N HIS A 162 -0.87 -2.33 -3.63
CA HIS A 162 -0.21 -1.06 -3.38
C HIS A 162 -1.27 0.04 -3.33
N PHE A 163 -1.37 0.72 -2.18
CA PHE A 163 -2.42 1.71 -1.92
C PHE A 163 -1.82 3.06 -1.55
N GLU A 164 -2.28 4.13 -2.22
CA GLU A 164 -1.85 5.50 -1.95
C GLU A 164 -3.03 6.39 -1.57
N VAL A 165 -2.75 7.45 -0.79
CA VAL A 165 -3.70 8.50 -0.40
C VAL A 165 -3.16 9.86 -0.82
N HIS A 166 -3.96 10.60 -1.57
CA HIS A 166 -3.63 11.92 -2.14
C HIS A 166 -4.67 12.95 -1.71
N PRO A 167 -4.52 13.60 -0.55
CA PRO A 167 -5.47 14.61 -0.07
C PRO A 167 -5.62 15.77 -1.08
N GLY A 168 -6.87 16.13 -1.38
CA GLY A 168 -7.17 17.17 -2.38
C GLY A 168 -6.66 16.85 -3.79
N GLY A 169 -6.31 15.60 -4.08
CA GLY A 169 -5.71 15.19 -5.36
C GLY A 169 -4.26 15.63 -5.55
N GLY A 170 -3.60 16.07 -4.49
CA GLY A 170 -2.21 16.52 -4.48
C GLY A 170 -1.18 15.40 -4.43
N ARG A 171 -0.05 15.62 -3.77
CA ARG A 171 0.99 14.59 -3.56
C ARG A 171 0.48 13.50 -2.63
N ALA A 172 1.03 12.28 -2.80
CA ALA A 172 0.81 11.20 -1.85
C ALA A 172 1.30 11.59 -0.45
N VAL A 173 0.57 11.14 0.56
CA VAL A 173 0.98 11.20 1.98
C VAL A 173 1.09 9.78 2.51
N ASN A 174 1.78 9.57 3.64
CA ASN A 174 1.88 8.25 4.24
C ASN A 174 0.47 7.63 4.48
N PRO A 175 0.09 6.54 3.78
CA PRO A 175 -1.25 5.96 3.92
C PRO A 175 -1.40 5.10 5.17
N TYR A 176 -0.31 4.68 5.80
CA TYR A 176 -0.35 3.74 6.91
C TYR A 176 -1.27 4.15 8.06
N PRO A 177 -1.26 5.42 8.55
CA PRO A 177 -2.19 5.84 9.60
C PRO A 177 -3.67 5.73 9.19
N TYR A 178 -3.98 5.99 7.90
CA TYR A 178 -5.34 5.85 7.36
C TYR A 178 -5.77 4.39 7.33
N VAL A 179 -4.94 3.52 6.74
CA VAL A 179 -5.24 2.08 6.63
C VAL A 179 -5.37 1.45 8.01
N ARG A 180 -4.47 1.78 8.95
CA ARG A 180 -4.53 1.29 10.34
C ARG A 180 -5.82 1.70 11.07
N ALA A 181 -6.41 2.84 10.70
CA ALA A 181 -7.63 3.33 11.35
C ALA A 181 -8.91 2.64 10.83
N ILE A 182 -8.87 2.03 9.63
CA ILE A 182 -10.05 1.49 8.94
C ILE A 182 -9.96 -0.02 8.66
N CYS A 183 -8.80 -0.60 8.84
CA CYS A 183 -8.52 -2.02 8.67
C CYS A 183 -8.09 -2.67 9.99
#